data_e27c06cf903b31c53601f5ad8e2f4cd7
#
_entry.id   e27c06cf903b31c53601f5ad8e2f4cd7
#
_cell.length_a   1.000
_cell.length_b   1.000
_cell.length_c   1.000
_cell.angle_alpha   90.00
_cell.angle_beta   90.00
_cell.angle_gamma   90.00
#
_symmetry.space_group_name_H-M   'P 1'
#
loop_
_entity.id
_entity.type
_entity.pdbx_description
1 polymer ?
#
loop_
_entity_poly.entity_id
_entity_poly.type
_entity_poly.pdbx_seq_one_letter_code
_entity_poly.pdbx_strand_id
1 'polypeptide(L)'
;MRVIFGYYAGRGGMMAVIQIDRDIYADADAARTFLETLRWPEGAACPHCGENKRIKRLEGGSTRPGVLMCNPCRRPFTVTVATMFEDSKVPLHKWLQAFRLMTSKPAGVPAQRLQRELAVTYKTAWFMTQRIREAMAISAQQPMAPDPQDAVHPAAWSQVADPTAAPLADSAG
;
A
#
# COMPACT_ATOMS: atom_id res chain seq x y z
N MET A 1 16.56 -16.30 -6.83
CA MET A 1 15.20 -16.87 -6.73
C MET A 1 14.25 -15.72 -7.02
N ARG A 2 13.69 -15.68 -8.22
CA ARG A 2 12.74 -14.62 -8.65
C ARG A 2 11.38 -14.97 -8.09
N VAL A 3 10.81 -14.12 -7.27
CA VAL A 3 9.43 -14.27 -6.78
C VAL A 3 8.55 -13.42 -7.69
N ILE A 4 7.65 -14.08 -8.40
CA ILE A 4 6.68 -13.45 -9.30
C ILE A 4 5.39 -13.23 -8.50
N PHE A 5 5.03 -11.99 -8.21
CA PHE A 5 3.70 -11.65 -7.72
C PHE A 5 2.87 -11.12 -8.90
N GLY A 6 1.78 -11.82 -9.23
CA GLY A 6 0.80 -11.35 -10.18
C GLY A 6 -0.16 -10.35 -9.48
N TYR A 7 -0.27 -9.13 -10.00
CA TYR A 7 -1.28 -8.16 -9.60
C TYR A 7 -2.33 -8.04 -10.72
N TYR A 8 -3.58 -8.19 -10.38
CA TYR A 8 -4.70 -8.04 -11.31
C TYR A 8 -5.07 -6.57 -11.42
N ALA A 9 -4.78 -5.93 -12.55
CA ALA A 9 -5.34 -4.62 -12.89
C ALA A 9 -6.58 -4.84 -13.76
N GLY A 10 -7.72 -4.38 -13.30
CA GLY A 10 -9.00 -4.56 -13.97
C GLY A 10 -9.08 -3.93 -15.36
N ARG A 11 -9.86 -4.56 -16.24
CA ARG A 11 -10.23 -4.21 -17.62
C ARG A 11 -9.10 -4.15 -18.64
N GLY A 12 -8.77 -5.33 -19.19
CA GLY A 12 -8.06 -5.44 -20.48
C GLY A 12 -6.57 -5.14 -20.45
N GLY A 13 -5.97 -5.02 -19.30
CA GLY A 13 -4.55 -4.73 -19.12
C GLY A 13 -3.72 -5.99 -19.05
N MET A 14 -2.68 -6.03 -19.85
CA MET A 14 -1.59 -6.99 -19.84
C MET A 14 -1.10 -7.20 -18.41
N MET A 15 -0.97 -8.45 -17.96
CA MET A 15 -0.38 -8.79 -16.66
C MET A 15 0.98 -8.13 -16.53
N ALA A 16 1.09 -7.08 -15.73
CA ALA A 16 2.37 -6.52 -15.36
C ALA A 16 3.02 -7.50 -14.37
N VAL A 17 3.92 -8.32 -14.86
CA VAL A 17 4.77 -9.16 -14.02
C VAL A 17 5.76 -8.26 -13.30
N ILE A 18 5.48 -7.92 -12.04
CA ILE A 18 6.40 -7.15 -11.21
C ILE A 18 7.53 -8.09 -10.83
N GLN A 19 8.67 -7.95 -11.49
CA GLN A 19 9.88 -8.65 -11.12
C GLN A 19 10.46 -7.97 -9.87
N ILE A 20 10.38 -8.66 -8.73
CA ILE A 20 11.07 -8.22 -7.52
C ILE A 20 12.56 -8.56 -7.70
N ASP A 21 13.35 -7.55 -8.10
CA ASP A 21 14.79 -7.67 -8.17
C ASP A 21 15.40 -7.50 -6.76
N ARG A 22 16.58 -8.11 -6.54
CA ARG A 22 17.28 -8.00 -5.24
C ARG A 22 17.70 -6.57 -4.93
N ASP A 23 17.84 -5.74 -5.94
CA ASP A 23 18.29 -4.36 -5.83
C ASP A 23 17.34 -3.48 -5.03
N ILE A 24 16.03 -3.79 -4.99
CA ILE A 24 15.08 -3.07 -4.14
C ILE A 24 15.38 -3.14 -2.64
N TYR A 25 16.18 -4.13 -2.22
CA TYR A 25 16.60 -4.30 -0.83
C TYR A 25 17.97 -3.67 -0.54
N ALA A 26 18.70 -3.24 -1.57
CA ALA A 26 20.04 -2.69 -1.47
C ALA A 26 20.08 -1.19 -1.82
N ASP A 27 19.28 -0.77 -2.81
CA ASP A 27 19.27 0.59 -3.33
C ASP A 27 17.95 1.32 -3.01
N ALA A 28 18.06 2.57 -2.54
CA ALA A 28 16.92 3.37 -2.16
C ALA A 28 16.10 3.87 -3.37
N ASP A 29 16.76 4.08 -4.51
CA ASP A 29 16.11 4.55 -5.73
C ASP A 29 15.36 3.41 -6.41
N ALA A 30 15.94 2.22 -6.44
CA ALA A 30 15.25 1.01 -6.90
C ALA A 30 14.02 0.71 -6.03
N ALA A 31 14.15 0.81 -4.70
CA ALA A 31 13.05 0.65 -3.76
C ALA A 31 11.92 1.66 -4.00
N ARG A 32 12.27 2.93 -4.26
CA ARG A 32 11.29 3.98 -4.56
C ARG A 32 10.56 3.70 -5.87
N THR A 33 11.27 3.39 -6.94
CA THR A 33 10.69 3.08 -8.24
C THR A 33 9.75 1.88 -8.14
N PHE A 34 10.14 0.86 -7.41
CA PHE A 34 9.28 -0.30 -7.14
C PHE A 34 7.99 0.09 -6.43
N LEU A 35 8.05 0.90 -5.36
CA LEU A 35 6.88 1.37 -4.64
C LEU A 35 6.01 2.31 -5.48
N GLU A 36 6.59 3.17 -6.33
CA GLU A 36 5.86 4.01 -7.27
C GLU A 36 5.07 3.16 -8.27
N THR A 37 5.67 2.11 -8.81
CA THR A 37 5.01 1.18 -9.75
C THR A 37 3.86 0.42 -9.08
N LEU A 38 4.05 -0.02 -7.83
CA LEU A 38 2.99 -0.69 -7.06
C LEU A 38 1.82 0.24 -6.74
N ARG A 39 2.14 1.45 -6.30
CA ARG A 39 1.13 2.40 -5.83
C ARG A 39 0.36 3.04 -6.98
N TRP A 40 1.03 3.27 -8.09
CA TRP A 40 0.52 4.03 -9.22
C TRP A 40 0.77 3.31 -10.55
N PRO A 41 0.12 2.18 -10.80
CA PRO A 41 0.32 1.40 -12.03
C PRO A 41 -0.08 2.16 -13.30
N GLU A 42 -1.05 3.07 -13.17
CA GLU A 42 -1.56 3.90 -14.29
C GLU A 42 -1.01 5.34 -14.27
N GLY A 43 -0.04 5.63 -13.42
CA GLY A 43 0.54 6.95 -13.23
C GLY A 43 0.23 7.58 -11.87
N ALA A 44 1.08 8.53 -11.47
CA ALA A 44 1.02 9.12 -10.15
C ALA A 44 -0.33 9.80 -9.87
N ALA A 45 -0.90 9.54 -8.70
CA ALA A 45 -2.09 10.20 -8.20
C ALA A 45 -1.79 10.99 -6.92
N CYS A 46 -2.28 12.21 -6.82
CA CYS A 46 -2.07 13.06 -5.67
C CYS A 46 -2.84 12.54 -4.44
N PRO A 47 -2.19 12.23 -3.32
CA PRO A 47 -2.86 11.73 -2.11
C PRO A 47 -3.71 12.79 -1.41
N HIS A 48 -3.57 14.07 -1.76
CA HIS A 48 -4.30 15.16 -1.13
C HIS A 48 -5.63 15.52 -1.82
N CYS A 49 -5.70 15.40 -3.16
CA CYS A 49 -6.87 15.82 -3.94
C CYS A 49 -7.30 14.83 -5.02
N GLY A 50 -6.62 13.70 -5.16
CA GLY A 50 -6.96 12.65 -6.15
C GLY A 50 -6.57 12.98 -7.61
N GLU A 51 -5.99 14.14 -7.89
CA GLU A 51 -5.58 14.52 -9.25
C GLU A 51 -4.51 13.55 -9.79
N ASN A 52 -4.66 13.12 -11.05
CA ASN A 52 -3.73 12.18 -11.69
C ASN A 52 -3.18 12.65 -13.04
N LYS A 53 -3.74 13.73 -13.64
CA LYS A 53 -3.33 14.21 -14.98
C LYS A 53 -2.32 15.36 -14.90
N ARG A 54 -2.43 16.24 -13.90
CA ARG A 54 -1.65 17.46 -13.77
C ARG A 54 -0.60 17.36 -12.66
N ILE A 55 0.20 16.29 -12.70
CA ILE A 55 1.29 16.04 -11.76
C ILE A 55 2.61 16.23 -12.48
N LYS A 56 3.54 16.95 -11.86
CA LYS A 56 4.90 17.18 -12.35
C LYS A 56 5.92 16.57 -11.40
N ARG A 57 6.89 15.83 -11.94
CA ARG A 57 8.08 15.42 -11.15
C ARG A 57 9.00 16.62 -10.98
N LEU A 58 9.41 16.87 -9.74
CA LEU A 58 10.39 17.93 -9.46
C LEU A 58 11.79 17.34 -9.59
N GLU A 59 12.57 17.96 -10.47
CA GLU A 59 13.96 17.61 -10.72
C GLU A 59 14.83 18.82 -10.39
N GLY A 60 15.96 18.60 -9.77
CA GLY A 60 16.90 19.67 -9.40
C GLY A 60 17.86 19.24 -8.29
N GLY A 61 19.05 19.82 -8.25
CA GLY A 61 20.11 19.45 -7.31
C GLY A 61 19.76 19.67 -5.83
N SER A 62 18.79 20.54 -5.52
CA SER A 62 18.30 20.78 -4.16
C SER A 62 17.04 19.99 -3.81
N THR A 63 16.44 19.29 -4.77
CA THR A 63 15.19 18.54 -4.55
C THR A 63 15.51 17.08 -4.29
N ARG A 64 14.91 16.52 -3.24
CA ARG A 64 15.05 15.06 -2.97
C ARG A 64 14.48 14.28 -4.14
N PRO A 65 15.13 13.16 -4.53
CA PRO A 65 14.59 12.28 -5.57
C PRO A 65 13.18 11.79 -5.24
N GLY A 66 12.31 11.68 -6.27
CA GLY A 66 10.95 11.15 -6.13
C GLY A 66 9.90 12.13 -5.61
N VAL A 67 10.22 13.44 -5.53
CA VAL A 67 9.21 14.45 -5.19
C VAL A 67 8.37 14.79 -6.42
N LEU A 68 7.06 14.73 -6.24
CA LEU A 68 6.04 15.09 -7.22
C LEU A 68 5.29 16.34 -6.74
N MET A 69 4.88 17.19 -7.67
CA MET A 69 4.09 18.38 -7.41
C MET A 69 2.72 18.22 -8.07
N CYS A 70 1.68 18.39 -7.29
CA CYS A 70 0.33 18.48 -7.81
C CYS A 70 0.02 19.93 -8.21
N ASN A 71 -0.25 20.20 -9.50
CA ASN A 71 -0.53 21.55 -9.96
C ASN A 71 -1.84 22.14 -9.41
N PRO A 72 -2.95 21.37 -9.32
CA PRO A 72 -4.22 21.90 -8.80
C PRO A 72 -4.16 22.28 -7.32
N CYS A 73 -3.68 21.41 -6.45
CA CYS A 73 -3.64 21.70 -5.00
C CYS A 73 -2.32 22.33 -4.52
N ARG A 74 -1.33 22.45 -5.42
CA ARG A 74 0.00 23.03 -5.15
C ARG A 74 0.76 22.41 -3.98
N ARG A 75 0.50 21.12 -3.70
CA ARG A 75 1.19 20.39 -2.64
C ARG A 75 2.21 19.43 -3.23
N PRO A 76 3.45 19.44 -2.72
CA PRO A 76 4.42 18.41 -3.04
C PRO A 76 4.07 17.12 -2.30
N PHE A 77 4.36 15.98 -2.92
CA PHE A 77 4.19 14.68 -2.31
C PHE A 77 5.20 13.66 -2.86
N THR A 78 5.34 12.55 -2.17
CA THR A 78 6.19 11.44 -2.55
C THR A 78 5.39 10.15 -2.44
N VAL A 79 5.96 9.05 -2.90
CA VAL A 79 5.33 7.71 -2.75
C VAL A 79 5.08 7.31 -1.30
N THR A 80 5.75 7.94 -0.34
CA THR A 80 5.62 7.64 1.09
C THR A 80 4.44 8.33 1.78
N VAL A 81 3.94 9.44 1.22
CA VAL A 81 2.84 10.23 1.82
C VAL A 81 1.57 9.38 1.93
N ALA A 82 0.91 9.43 3.08
CA ALA A 82 -0.26 8.60 3.42
C ALA A 82 0.02 7.09 3.35
N THR A 83 1.24 6.66 3.69
CA THR A 83 1.62 5.25 3.84
C THR A 83 2.31 5.01 5.17
N MET A 84 2.56 3.75 5.52
CA MET A 84 3.34 3.40 6.70
C MET A 84 4.79 3.92 6.68
N PHE A 85 5.26 4.42 5.54
CA PHE A 85 6.61 4.99 5.37
C PHE A 85 6.66 6.51 5.59
N GLU A 86 5.51 7.16 5.81
CA GLU A 86 5.42 8.60 5.97
C GLU A 86 6.28 9.10 7.12
N ASP A 87 6.92 10.26 6.93
CA ASP A 87 7.80 10.94 7.89
C ASP A 87 8.99 10.11 8.40
N SER A 88 9.30 9.01 7.73
CA SER A 88 10.44 8.19 8.09
C SER A 88 11.73 8.71 7.46
N LYS A 89 12.79 8.85 8.28
CA LYS A 89 14.16 9.12 7.83
C LYS A 89 14.90 7.84 7.39
N VAL A 90 14.30 6.67 7.61
CA VAL A 90 14.88 5.38 7.22
C VAL A 90 14.74 5.22 5.71
N PRO A 91 15.80 4.85 4.98
CA PRO A 91 15.73 4.61 3.54
C PRO A 91 14.73 3.51 3.17
N LEU A 92 14.04 3.66 2.02
CA LEU A 92 12.97 2.77 1.60
C LEU A 92 13.41 1.31 1.43
N HIS A 93 14.62 1.06 0.93
CA HIS A 93 15.15 -0.31 0.81
C HIS A 93 15.21 -1.04 2.15
N LYS A 94 15.54 -0.34 3.25
CA LYS A 94 15.52 -0.93 4.61
C LYS A 94 14.09 -1.23 5.07
N TRP A 95 13.11 -0.42 4.69
CA TRP A 95 11.70 -0.70 4.96
C TRP A 95 11.21 -1.94 4.22
N LEU A 96 11.54 -2.08 2.93
CA LEU A 96 11.18 -3.26 2.15
C LEU A 96 11.86 -4.52 2.70
N GLN A 97 13.13 -4.41 3.13
CA GLN A 97 13.82 -5.51 3.77
C GLN A 97 13.19 -5.90 5.11
N ALA A 98 12.79 -4.90 5.95
CA ALA A 98 12.07 -5.14 7.20
C ALA A 98 10.74 -5.85 6.95
N PHE A 99 9.96 -5.37 5.98
CA PHE A 99 8.69 -5.97 5.61
C PHE A 99 8.86 -7.44 5.17
N ARG A 100 9.83 -7.72 4.30
CA ARG A 100 10.17 -9.08 3.88
C ARG A 100 10.51 -9.99 5.07
N LEU A 101 11.32 -9.51 6.01
CA LEU A 101 11.68 -10.26 7.20
C LEU A 101 10.48 -10.53 8.11
N MET A 102 9.61 -9.53 8.30
CA MET A 102 8.41 -9.65 9.13
C MET A 102 7.38 -10.61 8.56
N THR A 103 7.20 -10.63 7.23
CA THR A 103 6.25 -11.51 6.55
C THR A 103 6.78 -12.93 6.31
N SER A 104 8.09 -13.15 6.43
CA SER A 104 8.70 -14.47 6.24
C SER A 104 8.35 -15.49 7.32
N LYS A 105 7.82 -15.04 8.47
CA LYS A 105 7.40 -15.90 9.59
C LYS A 105 6.02 -15.48 10.12
N PRO A 106 5.12 -16.41 10.45
CA PRO A 106 3.78 -16.09 10.96
C PRO A 106 3.80 -15.23 12.24
N ALA A 107 4.74 -15.49 13.14
CA ALA A 107 4.93 -14.72 14.38
C ALA A 107 5.68 -13.40 14.19
N GLY A 108 6.13 -13.09 12.95
CA GLY A 108 7.00 -11.96 12.68
C GLY A 108 8.43 -12.18 13.22
N VAL A 109 9.17 -11.09 13.34
CA VAL A 109 10.57 -11.10 13.79
C VAL A 109 10.73 -10.10 14.95
N PRO A 110 11.49 -10.44 16.01
CA PRO A 110 11.75 -9.49 17.10
C PRO A 110 12.61 -8.30 16.63
N ALA A 111 12.38 -7.12 17.23
CA ALA A 111 13.07 -5.89 16.88
C ALA A 111 14.62 -5.99 16.94
N GLN A 112 15.14 -6.81 17.86
CA GLN A 112 16.60 -7.06 17.95
C GLN A 112 17.17 -7.71 16.71
N ARG A 113 16.41 -8.60 16.05
CA ARG A 113 16.85 -9.22 14.81
C ARG A 113 16.81 -8.19 13.67
N LEU A 114 15.74 -7.39 13.57
CA LEU A 114 15.66 -6.29 12.60
C LEU A 114 16.80 -5.28 12.78
N GLN A 115 17.15 -4.94 14.02
CA GLN A 115 18.29 -4.08 14.32
C GLN A 115 19.58 -4.59 13.68
N ARG A 116 19.88 -5.89 13.84
CA ARG A 116 21.10 -6.51 13.30
C ARG A 116 21.08 -6.58 11.77
N GLU A 117 19.97 -7.07 11.22
CA GLU A 117 19.84 -7.31 9.76
C GLU A 117 19.85 -5.99 8.96
N LEU A 118 19.25 -4.92 9.51
CA LEU A 118 19.12 -3.63 8.83
C LEU A 118 20.23 -2.64 9.20
N ALA A 119 21.08 -2.98 10.17
CA ALA A 119 22.08 -2.05 10.73
C ALA A 119 21.47 -0.69 11.11
N VAL A 120 20.39 -0.73 11.93
CA VAL A 120 19.72 0.44 12.49
C VAL A 120 19.76 0.40 14.01
N THR A 121 19.38 1.50 14.70
CA THR A 121 19.27 1.48 16.16
C THR A 121 18.10 0.60 16.61
N TYR A 122 18.15 0.09 17.84
CA TYR A 122 17.04 -0.69 18.42
C TYR A 122 15.72 0.10 18.43
N LYS A 123 15.77 1.38 18.79
CA LYS A 123 14.61 2.28 18.77
C LYS A 123 13.98 2.37 17.38
N THR A 124 14.81 2.50 16.34
CA THR A 124 14.36 2.53 14.95
C THR A 124 13.75 1.18 14.54
N ALA A 125 14.41 0.07 14.86
CA ALA A 125 13.90 -1.27 14.56
C ALA A 125 12.57 -1.55 15.25
N TRP A 126 12.43 -1.16 16.51
CA TRP A 126 11.19 -1.29 17.27
C TRP A 126 10.05 -0.47 16.63
N PHE A 127 10.32 0.79 16.28
CA PHE A 127 9.37 1.65 15.61
C PHE A 127 8.91 1.08 14.25
N MET A 128 9.86 0.58 13.45
CA MET A 128 9.53 -0.09 12.19
C MET A 128 8.66 -1.33 12.39
N THR A 129 8.97 -2.13 13.41
CA THR A 129 8.18 -3.32 13.77
C THR A 129 6.74 -2.97 14.10
N GLN A 130 6.52 -1.91 14.88
CA GLN A 130 5.16 -1.48 15.25
C GLN A 130 4.37 -1.00 14.03
N ARG A 131 4.94 -0.12 13.21
CA ARG A 131 4.27 0.36 11.99
C ARG A 131 3.92 -0.76 11.00
N ILE A 132 4.81 -1.74 10.83
CA ILE A 132 4.54 -2.89 9.97
C ILE A 132 3.40 -3.73 10.54
N ARG A 133 3.39 -3.99 11.85
CA ARG A 133 2.30 -4.76 12.49
C ARG A 133 0.96 -4.05 12.38
N GLU A 134 0.92 -2.75 12.60
CA GLU A 134 -0.29 -1.93 12.42
C GLU A 134 -0.82 -2.01 10.99
N ALA A 135 0.07 -1.84 9.98
CA ALA A 135 -0.31 -1.95 8.58
C ALA A 135 -0.83 -3.35 8.22
N MET A 136 -0.20 -4.41 8.74
CA MET A 136 -0.65 -5.79 8.53
C MET A 136 -2.01 -6.05 9.20
N ALA A 137 -2.25 -5.52 10.41
CA ALA A 137 -3.51 -5.66 11.12
C ALA A 137 -4.66 -4.96 10.38
N ILE A 138 -4.43 -3.75 9.87
CA ILE A 138 -5.41 -3.01 9.06
C ILE A 138 -5.74 -3.80 7.77
N SER A 139 -4.73 -4.32 7.11
CA SER A 139 -4.91 -5.13 5.88
C SER A 139 -5.69 -6.42 6.14
N ALA A 140 -5.50 -7.06 7.31
CA ALA A 140 -6.24 -8.26 7.68
C ALA A 140 -7.72 -7.99 8.04
N GLN A 141 -8.06 -6.76 8.43
CA GLN A 141 -9.42 -6.34 8.76
C GLN A 141 -10.21 -5.82 7.55
N GLN A 142 -9.54 -5.47 6.46
CA GLN A 142 -10.22 -5.12 5.23
C GLN A 142 -10.68 -6.40 4.55
N PRO A 143 -12.01 -6.62 4.36
CA PRO A 143 -12.48 -7.72 3.55
C PRO A 143 -11.86 -7.56 2.17
N MET A 144 -11.20 -8.60 1.71
CA MET A 144 -10.67 -8.67 0.35
C MET A 144 -11.84 -8.35 -0.58
N ALA A 145 -11.69 -7.33 -1.42
CA ALA A 145 -12.72 -7.03 -2.41
C ALA A 145 -13.07 -8.34 -3.14
N PRO A 146 -14.35 -8.69 -3.28
CA PRO A 146 -14.73 -9.93 -3.92
C PRO A 146 -14.09 -9.98 -5.30
N ASP A 147 -13.57 -11.15 -5.65
CA ASP A 147 -12.95 -11.38 -6.96
C ASP A 147 -13.97 -10.95 -8.03
N PRO A 148 -13.59 -10.18 -9.06
CA PRO A 148 -14.50 -9.81 -10.15
C PRO A 148 -15.18 -11.02 -10.82
N GLN A 149 -14.63 -12.23 -10.64
CA GLN A 149 -15.22 -13.47 -11.10
C GLN A 149 -16.36 -13.97 -10.21
N ASP A 150 -16.39 -13.62 -8.93
CA ASP A 150 -17.49 -13.96 -8.02
C ASP A 150 -18.72 -13.06 -8.22
N ALA A 151 -18.56 -11.90 -8.87
CA ALA A 151 -19.64 -10.96 -9.18
C ALA A 151 -20.57 -11.41 -10.34
N VAL A 152 -20.31 -12.53 -10.98
CA VAL A 152 -21.08 -13.04 -12.12
C VAL A 152 -22.29 -13.90 -11.72
N HIS A 153 -22.51 -14.15 -10.42
CA HIS A 153 -23.71 -14.86 -9.97
C HIS A 153 -24.80 -13.87 -9.53
N PRO A 154 -25.85 -13.66 -10.37
CA PRO A 154 -26.94 -12.71 -10.06
C PRO A 154 -27.83 -13.14 -8.88
N ALA A 155 -27.58 -14.31 -8.28
CA ALA A 155 -28.37 -14.84 -7.19
C ALA A 155 -27.94 -14.40 -5.77
N ALA A 156 -26.82 -13.71 -5.62
CA ALA A 156 -26.31 -13.35 -4.29
C ALA A 156 -26.85 -12.04 -3.72
N TRP A 157 -27.60 -11.26 -4.51
CA TRP A 157 -28.10 -9.93 -4.09
C TRP A 157 -29.55 -9.93 -3.57
N SER A 158 -30.25 -11.08 -3.59
CA SER A 158 -31.68 -11.17 -3.19
C SER A 158 -31.90 -11.37 -1.69
N GLN A 159 -30.89 -11.31 -0.85
CA GLN A 159 -31.02 -11.51 0.60
C GLN A 159 -30.51 -10.34 1.47
N VAL A 160 -30.37 -9.16 0.92
CA VAL A 160 -30.27 -7.97 1.77
C VAL A 160 -31.71 -7.57 2.13
N ALA A 161 -32.19 -8.16 3.23
CA ALA A 161 -33.47 -7.79 3.82
C ALA A 161 -33.45 -6.29 4.17
N ASP A 162 -34.43 -5.58 3.65
CA ASP A 162 -34.69 -4.16 3.90
C ASP A 162 -35.00 -3.98 5.41
N PRO A 163 -34.20 -3.25 6.19
CA PRO A 163 -34.41 -3.09 7.62
C PRO A 163 -35.54 -2.08 7.96
N THR A 164 -36.33 -1.64 6.97
CA THR A 164 -37.36 -0.60 7.15
C THR A 164 -38.79 -1.12 7.20
N ALA A 165 -39.01 -2.43 7.22
CA ALA A 165 -40.38 -2.96 7.41
C ALA A 165 -40.70 -3.10 8.90
N ALA A 166 -41.06 -1.97 9.54
CA ALA A 166 -41.72 -1.99 10.84
C ALA A 166 -43.16 -2.50 10.67
N PRO A 167 -43.65 -3.44 11.50
CA PRO A 167 -45.01 -3.87 11.45
C PRO A 167 -45.96 -2.73 11.97
N LEU A 168 -46.88 -2.33 11.14
CA LEU A 168 -48.02 -1.50 11.55
C LEU A 168 -48.86 -2.31 12.56
N ALA A 169 -48.88 -1.84 13.79
CA ALA A 169 -49.79 -2.35 14.81
C ALA A 169 -51.21 -2.02 14.42
N ASP A 170 -51.97 -3.06 14.20
CA ASP A 170 -53.41 -3.03 14.02
C ASP A 170 -54.05 -2.70 15.38
N SER A 171 -54.68 -1.53 15.50
CA SER A 171 -55.53 -1.20 16.62
C SER A 171 -56.99 -1.18 16.12
N ALA A 172 -57.69 -2.28 16.34
CA ALA A 172 -59.11 -2.35 16.21
C ALA A 172 -59.74 -2.83 17.52
N GLY A 173 -60.77 -2.12 17.97
CA GLY A 173 -61.71 -2.56 18.98
C GLY A 173 -61.93 -1.61 20.11
#